data_3138cfe7ffe812de4ac2c9296e0b93de
#
_entry.id   3138cfe7ffe812de4ac2c9296e0b93de
#
_cell.length_a   1.000
_cell.length_b   1.000
_cell.length_c   1.000
_cell.angle_alpha   90.00
_cell.angle_beta   90.00
_cell.angle_gamma   90.00
#
_symmetry.space_group_name_H-M   'P 1'
#
loop_
_entity.id
_entity.type
_entity.pdbx_description
1 polymer ?
#
loop_
_entity_poly.entity_id
_entity_poly.type
_entity_poly.pdbx_seq_one_letter_code
_entity_poly.pdbx_strand_id
1 'polypeptide(L)'
;PSNIIEAVARGVDFFDCVMPSRNGRHGKLFTWEGTVNIMNEKYITDDRPISESCNCPVCRSHSRAYLRHLFKADEVLALRLAVLHNLWFYNELMAKIREVLDNGTFADFREKYSGNLEKRA
;
A
#
# COMPACT_ATOMS: atom_id res chain seq x y z
N PRO A 1 -6.79 -1.26 -3.76
CA PRO A 1 -7.05 -2.11 -2.58
C PRO A 1 -8.52 -2.22 -2.18
N SER A 2 -9.29 -1.12 -2.29
CA SER A 2 -10.71 -1.17 -1.93
C SER A 2 -11.52 -2.15 -2.79
N ASN A 3 -11.14 -2.35 -4.04
CA ASN A 3 -11.78 -3.32 -4.92
C ASN A 3 -11.67 -4.75 -4.38
N ILE A 4 -10.57 -5.08 -3.72
CA ILE A 4 -10.40 -6.39 -3.10
C ILE A 4 -11.40 -6.55 -1.95
N ILE A 5 -11.56 -5.55 -1.09
CA ILE A 5 -12.51 -5.58 0.01
C ILE A 5 -13.93 -5.76 -0.52
N GLU A 6 -14.31 -5.00 -1.54
CA GLU A 6 -15.64 -5.09 -2.14
C GLU A 6 -15.87 -6.44 -2.83
N ALA A 7 -14.84 -7.00 -3.49
CA ALA A 7 -14.94 -8.32 -4.12
C ALA A 7 -15.12 -9.42 -3.07
N VAL A 8 -14.41 -9.35 -1.95
CA VAL A 8 -14.58 -10.31 -0.85
C VAL A 8 -16.00 -10.22 -0.28
N ALA A 9 -16.55 -9.01 -0.14
CA ALA A 9 -17.93 -8.81 0.29
C ALA A 9 -18.93 -9.53 -0.63
N ARG A 10 -18.56 -9.72 -1.90
CA ARG A 10 -19.39 -10.41 -2.90
C ARG A 10 -19.01 -11.89 -3.09
N GLY A 11 -18.13 -12.44 -2.24
CA GLY A 11 -17.82 -13.88 -2.21
C GLY A 11 -16.59 -14.32 -3.00
N VAL A 12 -15.73 -13.41 -3.44
CA VAL A 12 -14.49 -13.77 -4.14
C VAL A 12 -13.44 -14.23 -3.11
N ASP A 13 -12.81 -15.40 -3.37
CA ASP A 13 -11.83 -16.01 -2.48
C ASP A 13 -10.38 -15.85 -2.95
N PHE A 14 -10.16 -15.74 -4.26
CA PHE A 14 -8.83 -15.70 -4.87
C PHE A 14 -8.68 -14.47 -5.77
N PHE A 15 -7.45 -13.93 -5.78
CA PHE A 15 -7.14 -12.76 -6.60
C PHE A 15 -5.84 -12.98 -7.35
N ASP A 16 -5.85 -12.67 -8.65
CA ASP A 16 -4.65 -12.54 -9.47
C ASP A 16 -4.58 -11.09 -9.94
N CYS A 17 -3.60 -10.34 -9.41
CA CYS A 17 -3.58 -8.91 -9.61
C CYS A 17 -2.16 -8.39 -9.82
N VAL A 18 -1.95 -7.63 -10.91
CA VAL A 18 -0.67 -6.99 -11.22
C VAL A 18 -0.56 -5.57 -10.66
N MET A 19 -1.62 -5.04 -10.06
CA MET A 19 -1.69 -3.65 -9.58
C MET A 19 -0.60 -3.27 -8.58
N PRO A 20 -0.24 -4.13 -7.59
CA PRO A 20 0.82 -3.76 -6.65
C PRO A 20 2.13 -3.46 -7.32
N SER A 21 2.56 -4.32 -8.25
CA SER A 21 3.81 -4.15 -8.99
C SER A 21 3.72 -2.99 -9.97
N ARG A 22 2.63 -2.92 -10.73
CA ARG A 22 2.43 -1.88 -11.74
C ARG A 22 2.40 -0.49 -11.12
N ASN A 23 1.59 -0.30 -10.08
CA ASN A 23 1.47 0.98 -9.40
C ASN A 23 2.76 1.34 -8.65
N GLY A 24 3.45 0.37 -8.07
CA GLY A 24 4.75 0.58 -7.43
C GLY A 24 5.78 1.16 -8.39
N ARG A 25 5.85 0.61 -9.60
CA ARG A 25 6.78 1.11 -10.63
C ARG A 25 6.49 2.55 -11.05
N HIS A 26 5.26 3.02 -10.87
CA HIS A 26 4.88 4.41 -11.15
C HIS A 26 4.90 5.31 -9.91
N GLY A 27 5.40 4.81 -8.77
CA GLY A 27 5.50 5.58 -7.54
C GLY A 27 4.22 5.71 -6.76
N LYS A 28 3.18 4.94 -7.09
CA LYS A 28 1.94 4.89 -6.35
C LYS A 28 2.03 3.81 -5.27
N LEU A 29 2.07 4.25 -4.00
CA LEU A 29 2.30 3.37 -2.87
C LEU A 29 1.06 3.32 -1.99
N PHE A 30 0.72 2.11 -1.53
CA PHE A 30 -0.49 1.89 -0.76
C PHE A 30 -0.21 1.86 0.74
N THR A 31 -1.06 2.52 1.52
CA THR A 31 -1.00 2.51 2.98
C THR A 31 -2.39 2.36 3.56
N TRP A 32 -2.48 2.04 4.84
CA TRP A 32 -3.76 1.97 5.54
C TRP A 32 -4.41 3.35 5.67
N GLU A 33 -3.63 4.42 5.59
CA GLU A 33 -4.09 5.80 5.68
C GLU A 33 -4.49 6.37 4.31
N GLY A 34 -4.23 5.65 3.24
CA GLY A 34 -4.54 6.05 1.88
C GLY A 34 -3.38 5.83 0.92
N THR A 35 -3.46 6.43 -0.26
CA THR A 35 -2.46 6.27 -1.32
C THR A 35 -1.43 7.40 -1.28
N VAL A 36 -0.14 7.03 -1.37
CA VAL A 36 0.98 7.97 -1.44
C VAL A 36 1.53 7.98 -2.85
N ASN A 37 1.54 9.14 -3.51
CA ASN A 37 2.29 9.33 -4.75
C ASN A 37 3.65 9.91 -4.38
N ILE A 38 4.68 9.06 -4.39
CA ILE A 38 6.01 9.43 -3.91
C ILE A 38 6.67 10.54 -4.77
N MET A 39 6.21 10.74 -5.98
CA MET A 39 6.74 11.78 -6.87
C MET A 39 6.28 13.18 -6.49
N ASN A 40 5.30 13.30 -5.57
CA ASN A 40 4.78 14.58 -5.14
C ASN A 40 5.87 15.40 -4.43
N GLU A 41 5.96 16.68 -4.75
CA GLU A 41 6.97 17.61 -4.21
C GLU A 41 6.93 17.73 -2.68
N LYS A 42 5.77 17.52 -2.05
CA LYS A 42 5.65 17.60 -0.59
C LYS A 42 6.52 16.58 0.15
N TYR A 43 7.03 15.56 -0.55
CA TYR A 43 7.87 14.52 0.04
C TYR A 43 9.37 14.79 -0.09
N ILE A 44 9.79 15.90 -0.68
CA ILE A 44 11.22 16.22 -0.92
C ILE A 44 12.05 16.11 0.36
N THR A 45 11.52 16.60 1.49
CA THR A 45 12.20 16.59 2.78
C THR A 45 11.50 15.75 3.83
N ASP A 46 10.57 14.88 3.41
CA ASP A 46 9.79 14.04 4.32
C ASP A 46 10.63 12.83 4.76
N ASP A 47 11.15 12.87 5.98
CA ASP A 47 12.01 11.80 6.53
C ASP A 47 11.23 10.66 7.19
N ARG A 48 9.89 10.69 7.12
CA ARG A 48 9.05 9.61 7.62
C ARG A 48 9.04 8.43 6.66
N PRO A 49 8.73 7.20 7.14
CA PRO A 49 8.52 6.06 6.25
C PRO A 49 7.27 6.25 5.38
N ILE A 50 7.08 5.41 4.38
CA ILE A 50 5.87 5.42 3.54
C ILE A 50 4.63 5.35 4.44
N SER A 51 4.63 4.43 5.39
CA SER A 51 3.59 4.32 6.42
C SER A 51 4.24 3.98 7.75
N GLU A 52 3.90 4.74 8.79
CA GLU A 52 4.41 4.50 10.14
C GLU A 52 3.87 3.21 10.75
N SER A 53 2.70 2.77 10.30
CA SER A 53 2.09 1.51 10.74
C SER A 53 2.57 0.28 9.97
N CYS A 54 3.40 0.46 8.95
CA CYS A 54 3.88 -0.63 8.10
C CYS A 54 5.23 -1.17 8.63
N ASN A 55 5.33 -2.49 8.71
CA ASN A 55 6.54 -3.19 9.18
C ASN A 55 7.38 -3.76 8.05
N CYS A 56 7.12 -3.41 6.78
CA CYS A 56 7.91 -3.93 5.68
C CYS A 56 9.37 -3.45 5.77
N PRO A 57 10.31 -4.17 5.15
CA PRO A 57 11.73 -3.76 5.19
C PRO A 57 11.97 -2.36 4.67
N VAL A 58 11.16 -1.90 3.69
CA VAL A 58 11.28 -0.56 3.11
C VAL A 58 10.91 0.50 4.13
N CYS A 59 9.76 0.36 4.79
CA CYS A 59 9.29 1.34 5.78
C CYS A 59 10.20 1.39 7.01
N ARG A 60 10.82 0.26 7.37
CA ARG A 60 11.74 0.21 8.51
C ARG A 60 13.10 0.85 8.24
N SER A 61 13.49 0.98 6.97
CA SER A 61 14.87 1.35 6.60
C SER A 61 14.97 2.60 5.73
N HIS A 62 13.87 3.06 5.12
CA HIS A 62 13.92 4.13 4.14
C HIS A 62 12.84 5.19 4.38
N SER A 63 13.18 6.45 4.08
CA SER A 63 12.25 7.57 4.17
C SER A 63 11.55 7.82 2.84
N ARG A 64 10.44 8.57 2.89
CA ARG A 64 9.77 9.07 1.68
C ARG A 64 10.70 9.93 0.83
N ALA A 65 11.48 10.80 1.48
CA ALA A 65 12.43 11.66 0.77
C ALA A 65 13.47 10.86 0.00
N TYR A 66 14.01 9.81 0.61
CA TYR A 66 14.99 8.94 -0.03
C TYR A 66 14.39 8.21 -1.23
N LEU A 67 13.19 7.64 -1.06
CA LEU A 67 12.51 6.94 -2.16
C LEU A 67 12.20 7.88 -3.31
N ARG A 68 11.71 9.09 -3.01
CA ARG A 68 11.45 10.10 -4.04
C ARG A 68 12.73 10.45 -4.80
N HIS A 69 13.83 10.62 -4.07
CA HIS A 69 15.14 10.89 -4.69
C HIS A 69 15.53 9.77 -5.66
N LEU A 70 15.36 8.51 -5.28
CA LEU A 70 15.67 7.37 -6.14
C LEU A 70 14.80 7.36 -7.40
N PHE A 71 13.51 7.67 -7.29
CA PHE A 71 12.63 7.77 -8.45
C PHE A 71 13.04 8.91 -9.36
N LYS A 72 13.38 10.08 -8.81
CA LYS A 72 13.83 11.23 -9.61
C LYS A 72 15.16 10.99 -10.30
N ALA A 73 16.02 10.17 -9.72
CA ALA A 73 17.32 9.79 -10.29
C ALA A 73 17.23 8.59 -11.26
N ASP A 74 16.03 8.08 -11.52
CA ASP A 74 15.80 6.90 -12.37
C ASP A 74 16.57 5.65 -11.91
N GLU A 75 16.75 5.50 -10.60
CA GLU A 75 17.42 4.32 -10.04
C GLU A 75 16.48 3.12 -10.05
N VAL A 76 16.99 1.97 -10.51
CA VAL A 76 16.22 0.71 -10.52
C VAL A 76 15.81 0.31 -9.10
N LEU A 77 16.63 0.64 -8.11
CA LEU A 77 16.32 0.36 -6.70
C LEU A 77 14.98 0.97 -6.27
N ALA A 78 14.62 2.15 -6.81
CA ALA A 78 13.31 2.77 -6.52
C ALA A 78 12.17 1.82 -6.86
N LEU A 79 12.23 1.19 -8.03
CA LEU A 79 11.19 0.27 -8.49
C LEU A 79 11.09 -0.95 -7.59
N ARG A 80 12.24 -1.52 -7.21
CA ARG A 80 12.28 -2.70 -6.33
C ARG A 80 11.70 -2.40 -4.95
N LEU A 81 12.09 -1.28 -4.36
CA LEU A 81 11.61 -0.90 -3.04
C LEU A 81 10.10 -0.61 -3.06
N ALA A 82 9.63 0.10 -4.08
CA ALA A 82 8.20 0.41 -4.23
C ALA A 82 7.35 -0.85 -4.40
N VAL A 83 7.80 -1.78 -5.26
CA VAL A 83 7.10 -3.05 -5.48
C VAL A 83 7.09 -3.89 -4.22
N LEU A 84 8.23 -3.98 -3.53
CA LEU A 84 8.31 -4.73 -2.26
C LEU A 84 7.32 -4.19 -1.23
N HIS A 85 7.27 -2.87 -1.06
CA HIS A 85 6.32 -2.26 -0.13
C HIS A 85 4.86 -2.58 -0.51
N ASN A 86 4.51 -2.43 -1.78
CA ASN A 86 3.14 -2.66 -2.23
C ASN A 86 2.73 -4.13 -2.10
N LEU A 87 3.62 -5.06 -2.41
CA LEU A 87 3.35 -6.49 -2.23
C LEU A 87 3.18 -6.82 -0.74
N TRP A 88 4.00 -6.24 0.11
CA TRP A 88 3.85 -6.40 1.56
C TRP A 88 2.49 -5.90 2.04
N PHE A 89 2.09 -4.71 1.58
CA PHE A 89 0.79 -4.14 1.93
C PHE A 89 -0.37 -5.04 1.50
N TYR A 90 -0.33 -5.54 0.25
CA TYR A 90 -1.40 -6.43 -0.24
C TYR A 90 -1.45 -7.73 0.53
N ASN A 91 -0.30 -8.29 0.91
CA ASN A 91 -0.27 -9.50 1.75
C ASN A 91 -0.86 -9.24 3.13
N GLU A 92 -0.54 -8.10 3.74
CA GLU A 92 -1.15 -7.72 5.02
C GLU A 92 -2.65 -7.49 4.88
N LEU A 93 -3.08 -6.86 3.79
CA LEU A 93 -4.49 -6.65 3.50
C LEU A 93 -5.24 -7.99 3.45
N MET A 94 -4.70 -8.96 2.71
CA MET A 94 -5.31 -10.28 2.60
C MET A 94 -5.35 -11.02 3.95
N ALA A 95 -4.26 -10.91 4.72
CA ALA A 95 -4.21 -11.52 6.07
C ALA A 95 -5.25 -10.88 6.99
N LYS A 96 -5.40 -9.57 6.94
CA LYS A 96 -6.38 -8.84 7.75
C LYS A 96 -7.82 -9.19 7.35
N ILE A 97 -8.07 -9.32 6.04
CA ILE A 97 -9.39 -9.74 5.55
C ILE A 97 -9.73 -11.12 6.09
N ARG A 98 -8.80 -12.08 6.03
CA ARG A 98 -9.02 -13.42 6.59
C ARG A 98 -9.32 -13.35 8.09
N GLU A 99 -8.57 -12.55 8.84
CA GLU A 99 -8.77 -12.38 10.27
C GLU A 99 -10.18 -11.86 10.59
N VAL A 100 -10.63 -10.79 9.90
CA VAL A 100 -11.94 -10.20 10.19
C VAL A 100 -13.10 -11.07 9.70
N LEU A 101 -12.90 -11.90 8.67
CA LEU A 101 -13.90 -12.89 8.27
C LEU A 101 -14.04 -13.97 9.32
N ASP A 102 -12.93 -14.46 9.88
CA ASP A 102 -12.93 -15.51 10.90
C ASP A 102 -13.57 -15.06 12.20
N ASN A 103 -13.35 -13.81 12.62
CA ASN A 103 -13.89 -13.29 13.88
C ASN A 103 -15.24 -12.56 13.72
N GLY A 104 -15.79 -12.51 12.51
CA GLY A 104 -17.12 -11.95 12.27
C GLY A 104 -17.19 -10.42 12.23
N THR A 105 -16.05 -9.73 12.09
CA THR A 105 -16.01 -8.25 12.07
C THR A 105 -15.75 -7.67 10.67
N PHE A 106 -15.98 -8.46 9.61
CA PHE A 106 -15.72 -8.00 8.23
C PHE A 106 -16.52 -6.77 7.85
N ALA A 107 -17.79 -6.68 8.26
CA ALA A 107 -18.64 -5.53 7.92
C ALA A 107 -18.05 -4.23 8.45
N ASP A 108 -17.56 -4.23 9.70
CA ASP A 108 -16.92 -3.06 10.29
C ASP A 108 -15.62 -2.70 9.58
N PHE A 109 -14.83 -3.69 9.22
CA PHE A 109 -13.60 -3.50 8.45
C PHE A 109 -13.88 -2.88 7.09
N ARG A 110 -14.88 -3.39 6.37
CA ARG A 110 -15.31 -2.87 5.08
C ARG A 110 -15.73 -1.40 5.19
N GLU A 111 -16.53 -1.07 6.18
CA GLU A 111 -16.99 0.30 6.42
C GLU A 111 -15.82 1.24 6.69
N LYS A 112 -14.85 0.80 7.49
CA LYS A 112 -13.69 1.62 7.87
C LYS A 112 -12.73 1.87 6.70
N TYR A 113 -12.46 0.85 5.88
CA TYR A 113 -11.34 0.91 4.93
C TYR A 113 -11.75 1.02 3.46
N SER A 114 -12.93 0.57 3.06
CA SER A 114 -13.27 0.48 1.63
C SER A 114 -13.15 1.82 0.90
N GLY A 115 -13.59 2.91 1.50
CA GLY A 115 -13.43 4.24 0.91
C GLY A 115 -12.07 4.88 1.19
N ASN A 116 -11.51 4.62 2.37
CA ASN A 116 -10.30 5.30 2.85
C ASN A 116 -9.03 4.87 2.11
N LEU A 117 -8.95 3.63 1.67
CA LEU A 117 -7.76 3.12 0.98
C LEU A 117 -7.54 3.76 -0.40
N GLU A 118 -8.58 4.32 -1.00
CA GLU A 118 -8.48 4.99 -2.29
C GLU A 118 -8.21 6.50 -2.16
N LYS A 119 -8.27 7.07 -0.97
CA LYS A 119 -8.00 8.49 -0.74
C LYS A 119 -6.50 8.74 -0.80
N ARG A 120 -6.12 9.98 -1.12
CA ARG A 120 -4.74 10.42 -0.99
C ARG A 120 -4.39 10.58 0.49
N ALA A 121 -3.26 10.01 0.84
CA ALA A 121 -2.74 10.15 2.19
C ALA A 121 -2.18 11.56 2.44
#